data_0e18ff666b46298cee33105be2b598ff
#
_entry.id   0e18ff666b46298cee33105be2b598ff
#
_cell.length_a   1.000
_cell.length_b   1.000
_cell.length_c   1.000
_cell.angle_alpha   90.00
_cell.angle_beta   90.00
_cell.angle_gamma   90.00
#
_symmetry.space_group_name_H-M   'P 1'
#
loop_
_entity.id
_entity.type
_entity.pdbx_description
1 polymer ?
#
loop_
_entity_poly.entity_id
_entity_poly.type
_entity_poly.pdbx_seq_one_letter_code
_entity_poly.pdbx_strand_id
1 'polypeptide(L)'
;MGEIDLVAAFPARFAADARVAVEVMPPPRLWNATPFEVEVDGETVAIPDRLYPVEPTPATESGLTAPQRLILDCLYTRNNDGWVRQRRLATLLDSTEPFVAPFVLKLVGEYVLEIVRTIEDAAPGPYPDFAARNPAFVGLTMARVISYWNEYYRRSYRDYHEYPGYRVLRRLTGSAGTRSSV
;
A
#
# COMPACT_ATOMS: atom_id res chain seq x y z
N MET A 1 3.59 -23.09 -11.01
CA MET A 1 3.16 -21.89 -10.29
C MET A 1 3.95 -21.90 -8.99
N GLY A 2 4.98 -21.04 -8.87
CA GLY A 2 5.86 -21.04 -7.70
C GLY A 2 5.16 -20.38 -6.52
N GLU A 3 5.50 -20.84 -5.32
CA GLU A 3 5.08 -20.19 -4.08
C GLU A 3 5.78 -18.84 -3.99
N ILE A 4 5.03 -17.72 -3.80
CA ILE A 4 5.62 -16.42 -3.60
C ILE A 4 6.15 -16.37 -2.16
N ASP A 5 7.43 -16.03 -2.02
CA ASP A 5 8.01 -15.73 -0.73
C ASP A 5 7.49 -14.36 -0.24
N LEU A 6 6.51 -14.37 0.66
CA LEU A 6 5.96 -13.14 1.25
C LEU A 6 7.00 -12.38 2.10
N VAL A 7 8.07 -13.04 2.54
CA VAL A 7 9.19 -12.39 3.25
C VAL A 7 9.95 -11.45 2.32
N ALA A 8 10.05 -11.79 1.04
CA ALA A 8 10.68 -10.96 0.02
C ALA A 8 9.95 -9.61 -0.24
N ALA A 9 8.77 -9.40 0.34
CA ALA A 9 8.06 -8.12 0.29
C ALA A 9 8.65 -7.05 1.23
N PHE A 10 9.66 -7.40 2.03
CA PHE A 10 10.29 -6.52 3.02
C PHE A 10 11.81 -6.53 2.93
N PRO A 11 12.49 -5.42 3.31
CA PRO A 11 13.96 -5.39 3.37
C PRO A 11 14.53 -6.49 4.27
N ALA A 12 15.73 -6.97 3.95
CA ALA A 12 16.39 -8.10 4.61
C ALA A 12 16.50 -7.95 6.13
N ARG A 13 16.65 -6.71 6.63
CA ARG A 13 16.68 -6.41 8.07
C ARG A 13 15.40 -6.83 8.82
N PHE A 14 14.27 -6.93 8.12
CA PHE A 14 12.98 -7.36 8.67
C PHE A 14 12.65 -8.83 8.39
N ALA A 15 13.55 -9.59 7.75
CA ALA A 15 13.25 -10.96 7.32
C ALA A 15 12.84 -11.90 8.47
N ALA A 16 13.40 -11.72 9.67
CA ALA A 16 13.04 -12.51 10.85
C ALA A 16 11.61 -12.19 11.30
N ASP A 17 11.26 -10.91 11.42
CA ASP A 17 9.91 -10.46 11.80
C ASP A 17 8.88 -10.81 10.73
N ALA A 18 9.26 -10.71 9.45
CA ALA A 18 8.40 -11.07 8.34
C ALA A 18 8.05 -12.57 8.33
N ARG A 19 9.00 -13.45 8.66
CA ARG A 19 8.71 -14.89 8.79
C ARG A 19 7.66 -15.14 9.87
N VAL A 20 7.82 -14.55 11.05
CA VAL A 20 6.84 -14.68 12.14
C VAL A 20 5.47 -14.15 11.72
N ALA A 21 5.42 -12.98 11.07
CA ALA A 21 4.17 -12.40 10.58
C ALA A 21 3.49 -13.28 9.52
N VAL A 22 4.27 -13.90 8.61
CA VAL A 22 3.73 -14.82 7.59
C VAL A 22 3.25 -16.14 8.21
N GLU A 23 3.92 -16.66 9.25
CA GLU A 23 3.53 -17.90 9.91
C GLU A 23 2.15 -17.82 10.57
N VAL A 24 1.74 -16.66 11.07
CA VAL A 24 0.40 -16.48 11.68
C VAL A 24 -0.71 -16.32 10.64
N MET A 25 -0.41 -16.14 9.37
CA MET A 25 -1.41 -16.05 8.31
C MET A 25 -2.02 -17.44 8.04
N PRO A 26 -3.36 -17.60 8.13
CA PRO A 26 -3.99 -18.89 7.86
C PRO A 26 -3.77 -19.39 6.41
N PRO A 27 -3.58 -20.70 6.19
CA PRO A 27 -3.61 -21.29 4.87
C PRO A 27 -5.06 -21.42 4.33
N PRO A 28 -5.28 -21.53 3.00
CA PRO A 28 -4.27 -21.40 1.98
C PRO A 28 -3.87 -19.95 1.76
N ARG A 29 -2.58 -19.70 1.61
CA ARG A 29 -2.05 -18.37 1.26
C ARG A 29 -2.07 -18.21 -0.25
N LEU A 30 -3.26 -18.15 -0.81
CA LEU A 30 -3.47 -18.01 -2.25
C LEU A 30 -3.19 -16.55 -2.65
N TRP A 31 -2.59 -16.40 -3.82
CA TRP A 31 -2.36 -15.12 -4.46
C TRP A 31 -2.72 -15.21 -5.94
N ASN A 32 -3.01 -14.06 -6.52
CA ASN A 32 -3.23 -13.92 -7.94
C ASN A 32 -2.35 -12.79 -8.46
N ALA A 33 -1.76 -12.98 -9.61
CA ALA A 33 -0.91 -12.06 -10.32
C ALA A 33 0.58 -12.04 -9.91
N THR A 34 1.38 -11.52 -10.83
CA THR A 34 2.82 -11.29 -10.65
C THR A 34 3.05 -10.23 -9.57
N PRO A 35 3.98 -10.44 -8.62
CA PRO A 35 4.39 -9.40 -7.70
C PRO A 35 4.90 -8.16 -8.45
N PHE A 36 4.73 -6.99 -7.86
CA PHE A 36 5.41 -5.80 -8.34
C PHE A 36 6.68 -5.55 -7.51
N GLU A 37 7.70 -5.05 -8.18
CA GLU A 37 8.99 -4.76 -7.55
C GLU A 37 9.14 -3.27 -7.31
N VAL A 38 9.71 -2.92 -6.16
CA VAL A 38 10.05 -1.55 -5.77
C VAL A 38 11.34 -1.54 -4.97
N GLU A 39 12.01 -0.39 -4.95
CA GLU A 39 13.18 -0.16 -4.09
C GLU A 39 12.74 0.41 -2.74
N VAL A 40 13.15 -0.24 -1.65
CA VAL A 40 12.98 0.21 -0.28
C VAL A 40 14.29 0.06 0.46
N ASP A 41 14.79 1.12 1.07
CA ASP A 41 16.05 1.14 1.83
C ASP A 41 17.27 0.64 1.03
N GLY A 42 17.27 0.85 -0.30
CA GLY A 42 18.36 0.40 -1.19
C GLY A 42 18.25 -1.08 -1.60
N GLU A 43 17.18 -1.77 -1.22
CA GLU A 43 16.91 -3.15 -1.60
C GLU A 43 15.69 -3.24 -2.53
N THR A 44 15.72 -4.14 -3.52
CA THR A 44 14.53 -4.47 -4.31
C THR A 44 13.69 -5.47 -3.54
N VAL A 45 12.43 -5.11 -3.27
CA VAL A 45 11.43 -5.97 -2.64
C VAL A 45 10.33 -6.34 -3.62
N ALA A 46 9.80 -7.57 -3.51
CA ALA A 46 8.76 -8.11 -4.38
C ALA A 46 7.43 -8.22 -3.63
N ILE A 47 6.52 -7.28 -3.86
CA ILE A 47 5.25 -7.17 -3.12
C ILE A 47 4.14 -7.85 -3.91
N PRO A 48 3.33 -8.75 -3.30
CA PRO A 48 2.20 -9.38 -3.96
C PRO A 48 1.15 -8.34 -4.37
N ASP A 49 0.64 -8.43 -5.59
CA ASP A 49 -0.40 -7.49 -6.05
C ASP A 49 -1.74 -7.75 -5.36
N ARG A 50 -2.08 -9.04 -5.13
CA ARG A 50 -3.31 -9.43 -4.44
C ARG A 50 -3.13 -10.73 -3.65
N LEU A 51 -3.69 -10.76 -2.43
CA LEU A 51 -3.70 -11.91 -1.53
C LEU A 51 -5.14 -12.32 -1.18
N TYR A 52 -5.33 -13.60 -0.87
CA TYR A 52 -6.65 -14.18 -0.58
C TYR A 52 -6.77 -14.89 0.78
N PRO A 53 -5.80 -14.81 1.72
CA PRO A 53 -5.95 -15.48 3.01
C PRO A 53 -7.06 -14.82 3.85
N VAL A 54 -7.73 -15.63 4.67
CA VAL A 54 -8.57 -15.11 5.75
C VAL A 54 -7.69 -14.46 6.82
N GLU A 55 -8.27 -13.55 7.63
CA GLU A 55 -7.51 -12.93 8.71
C GLU A 55 -7.23 -13.93 9.84
N PRO A 56 -6.06 -13.83 10.50
CA PRO A 56 -5.80 -14.59 11.71
C PRO A 56 -6.72 -14.16 12.84
N THR A 57 -6.85 -15.01 13.86
CA THR A 57 -7.66 -14.65 15.02
C THR A 57 -6.97 -13.60 15.88
N PRO A 58 -7.71 -12.76 16.63
CA PRO A 58 -7.09 -11.82 17.57
C PRO A 58 -6.14 -12.48 18.58
N ALA A 59 -6.45 -13.71 19.01
CA ALA A 59 -5.59 -14.48 19.90
C ALA A 59 -4.24 -14.82 19.25
N THR A 60 -4.23 -15.18 17.96
CA THR A 60 -3.00 -15.45 17.21
C THR A 60 -2.17 -14.18 17.04
N GLU A 61 -2.81 -13.05 16.76
CA GLU A 61 -2.12 -11.76 16.58
C GLU A 61 -1.59 -11.17 17.90
N SER A 62 -2.17 -11.52 19.04
CA SER A 62 -1.78 -10.95 20.36
C SER A 62 -0.34 -11.22 20.73
N GLY A 63 0.27 -12.29 20.22
CA GLY A 63 1.67 -12.66 20.43
C GLY A 63 2.68 -11.89 19.57
N LEU A 64 2.23 -11.11 18.58
CA LEU A 64 3.12 -10.39 17.69
C LEU A 64 3.69 -9.13 18.34
N THR A 65 4.96 -8.87 18.09
CA THR A 65 5.60 -7.58 18.39
C THR A 65 5.05 -6.47 17.49
N ALA A 66 5.31 -5.20 17.83
CA ALA A 66 4.85 -4.08 17.00
C ALA A 66 5.37 -4.13 15.55
N PRO A 67 6.67 -4.42 15.27
CA PRO A 67 7.15 -4.58 13.90
C PRO A 67 6.46 -5.75 13.16
N GLN A 68 6.27 -6.89 13.82
CA GLN A 68 5.61 -8.06 13.22
C GLN A 68 4.15 -7.77 12.86
N ARG A 69 3.45 -7.04 13.71
CA ARG A 69 2.07 -6.62 13.45
C ARG A 69 2.00 -5.63 12.28
N LEU A 70 2.91 -4.66 12.23
CA LEU A 70 2.99 -3.71 11.12
C LEU A 70 3.22 -4.42 9.78
N ILE A 71 4.12 -5.42 9.75
CA ILE A 71 4.39 -6.26 8.59
C ILE A 71 3.13 -7.05 8.18
N LEU A 72 2.45 -7.67 9.14
CA LEU A 72 1.21 -8.38 8.90
C LEU A 72 0.14 -7.46 8.30
N ASP A 73 -0.02 -6.26 8.85
CA ASP A 73 -0.97 -5.27 8.36
C ASP A 73 -0.64 -4.82 6.93
N CYS A 74 0.66 -4.61 6.62
CA CYS A 74 1.11 -4.36 5.24
C CYS A 74 0.64 -5.46 4.28
N LEU A 75 0.86 -6.73 4.60
CA LEU A 75 0.43 -7.86 3.76
C LEU A 75 -1.10 -7.87 3.60
N TYR A 76 -1.87 -7.64 4.66
CA TYR A 76 -3.32 -7.61 4.58
C TYR A 76 -3.89 -6.38 3.85
N THR A 77 -3.13 -5.30 3.65
CA THR A 77 -3.53 -4.26 2.70
C THR A 77 -3.55 -4.75 1.26
N ARG A 78 -2.98 -5.93 0.99
CA ARG A 78 -3.03 -6.59 -0.32
C ARG A 78 -4.17 -7.63 -0.42
N ASN A 79 -4.99 -7.78 0.62
CA ASN A 79 -6.12 -8.72 0.64
C ASN A 79 -7.15 -8.37 -0.45
N ASN A 80 -7.84 -9.38 -0.98
CA ASN A 80 -8.92 -9.20 -1.97
C ASN A 80 -10.15 -8.50 -1.37
N ASP A 81 -10.40 -8.65 -0.07
CA ASP A 81 -11.50 -7.98 0.63
C ASP A 81 -11.16 -6.52 0.93
N GLY A 82 -11.99 -5.58 0.43
CA GLY A 82 -11.82 -4.14 0.63
C GLY A 82 -11.95 -3.71 2.09
N TRP A 83 -12.80 -4.36 2.87
CA TRP A 83 -12.97 -4.07 4.28
C TRP A 83 -11.74 -4.46 5.10
N VAL A 84 -11.12 -5.60 4.77
CA VAL A 84 -9.85 -6.01 5.37
C VAL A 84 -8.77 -4.96 5.07
N ARG A 85 -8.63 -4.57 3.80
CA ARG A 85 -7.65 -3.55 3.40
C ARG A 85 -7.84 -2.23 4.16
N GLN A 86 -9.07 -1.75 4.29
CA GLN A 86 -9.37 -0.49 4.97
C GLN A 86 -9.03 -0.55 6.47
N ARG A 87 -9.40 -1.66 7.13
CA ARG A 87 -9.10 -1.87 8.56
C ARG A 87 -7.59 -1.90 8.83
N ARG A 88 -6.86 -2.68 8.03
CA ARG A 88 -5.42 -2.86 8.18
C ARG A 88 -4.63 -1.61 7.79
N LEU A 89 -5.14 -0.81 6.86
CA LEU A 89 -4.55 0.47 6.49
C LEU A 89 -4.44 1.42 7.70
N ALA A 90 -5.44 1.46 8.57
CA ALA A 90 -5.48 2.43 9.67
C ALA A 90 -4.22 2.39 10.55
N THR A 91 -3.66 1.18 10.79
CA THR A 91 -2.45 1.00 11.59
C THR A 91 -1.17 1.47 10.87
N LEU A 92 -1.20 1.54 9.54
CA LEU A 92 -0.04 1.95 8.74
C LEU A 92 0.12 3.47 8.66
N LEU A 93 -0.96 4.23 8.83
CA LEU A 93 -0.98 5.67 8.56
C LEU A 93 -0.17 6.48 9.58
N ASP A 94 0.04 5.95 10.78
CA ASP A 94 0.87 6.55 11.84
C ASP A 94 2.33 6.06 11.80
N SER A 95 2.66 5.12 10.90
CA SER A 95 3.99 4.53 10.82
C SER A 95 4.96 5.42 10.06
N THR A 96 6.18 5.51 10.58
CA THR A 96 7.32 6.19 9.92
C THR A 96 8.26 5.21 9.21
N GLU A 97 7.97 3.90 9.24
CA GLU A 97 8.82 2.89 8.61
C GLU A 97 8.78 3.00 7.07
N PRO A 98 9.95 3.12 6.41
CA PRO A 98 10.00 3.31 4.95
C PRO A 98 9.33 2.21 4.14
N PHE A 99 9.35 0.96 4.64
CA PHE A 99 8.73 -0.16 3.94
C PHE A 99 7.19 -0.08 3.86
N VAL A 100 6.56 0.81 4.63
CA VAL A 100 5.10 1.03 4.59
C VAL A 100 4.68 1.80 3.33
N ALA A 101 5.55 2.67 2.81
CA ALA A 101 5.26 3.56 1.69
C ALA A 101 4.64 2.85 0.46
N PRO A 102 5.19 1.75 -0.08
CA PRO A 102 4.63 1.08 -1.25
C PRO A 102 3.21 0.53 -1.00
N PHE A 103 2.91 0.08 0.21
CA PHE A 103 1.59 -0.46 0.56
C PHE A 103 0.54 0.64 0.61
N VAL A 104 0.83 1.77 1.23
CA VAL A 104 -0.06 2.93 1.29
C VAL A 104 -0.27 3.53 -0.11
N LEU A 105 0.81 3.79 -0.86
CA LEU A 105 0.72 4.36 -2.21
C LEU A 105 -0.03 3.45 -3.19
N LYS A 106 0.14 2.12 -3.07
CA LYS A 106 -0.59 1.16 -3.90
C LYS A 106 -2.09 1.25 -3.68
N LEU A 107 -2.55 1.46 -2.43
CA LEU A 107 -3.96 1.62 -2.10
C LEU A 107 -4.57 2.90 -2.67
N VAL A 108 -3.80 3.97 -2.80
CA VAL A 108 -4.27 5.19 -3.48
C VAL A 108 -4.64 4.92 -4.95
N GLY A 109 -3.94 3.99 -5.60
CA GLY A 109 -4.20 3.54 -6.97
C GLY A 109 -5.32 2.49 -7.08
N GLU A 110 -6.21 2.34 -6.08
CA GLU A 110 -7.36 1.45 -6.14
C GLU A 110 -8.68 2.24 -6.35
N TYR A 111 -9.73 1.52 -6.75
CA TYR A 111 -11.02 2.16 -7.07
C TYR A 111 -11.91 2.46 -5.85
N VAL A 112 -11.52 2.01 -4.64
CA VAL A 112 -12.31 2.16 -3.41
C VAL A 112 -12.07 3.54 -2.81
N LEU A 113 -13.02 4.45 -3.03
CA LEU A 113 -12.90 5.86 -2.62
C LEU A 113 -12.80 6.01 -1.09
N GLU A 114 -13.44 5.13 -0.34
CA GLU A 114 -13.40 5.12 1.13
C GLU A 114 -11.98 4.92 1.67
N ILE A 115 -11.19 4.03 1.04
CA ILE A 115 -9.78 3.81 1.37
C ILE A 115 -8.98 5.08 1.09
N VAL A 116 -9.18 5.69 -0.07
CA VAL A 116 -8.48 6.93 -0.45
C VAL A 116 -8.81 8.06 0.52
N ARG A 117 -10.07 8.22 0.92
CA ARG A 117 -10.50 9.20 1.92
C ARG A 117 -9.90 8.94 3.29
N THR A 118 -9.82 7.69 3.73
CA THR A 118 -9.13 7.32 4.97
C THR A 118 -7.68 7.82 4.98
N ILE A 119 -6.97 7.67 3.84
CA ILE A 119 -5.59 8.18 3.70
C ILE A 119 -5.58 9.72 3.66
N GLU A 120 -6.56 10.34 3.01
CA GLU A 120 -6.67 11.80 2.93
C GLU A 120 -6.87 12.41 4.32
N ASP A 121 -7.80 11.85 5.09
CA ASP A 121 -8.21 12.34 6.42
C ASP A 121 -7.10 12.15 7.47
N ALA A 122 -6.45 10.98 7.47
CA ALA A 122 -5.31 10.71 8.36
C ALA A 122 -4.08 11.56 8.04
N ALA A 123 -3.98 12.04 6.79
CA ALA A 123 -2.90 12.90 6.31
C ALA A 123 -1.49 12.40 6.69
N PRO A 124 -1.13 11.12 6.41
CA PRO A 124 0.20 10.62 6.71
C PRO A 124 1.28 11.47 6.06
N GLY A 125 2.48 11.42 6.60
CA GLY A 125 3.63 12.13 6.04
C GLY A 125 3.90 11.74 4.58
N PRO A 126 4.55 12.62 3.82
CA PRO A 126 4.95 12.30 2.46
C PRO A 126 6.07 11.26 2.43
N TYR A 127 6.16 10.52 1.32
CA TYR A 127 7.20 9.53 1.05
C TYR A 127 8.10 9.97 -0.13
N PRO A 128 8.76 11.16 -0.06
CA PRO A 128 9.47 11.73 -1.21
C PRO A 128 10.64 10.84 -1.64
N ASP A 129 11.38 10.26 -0.70
CA ASP A 129 12.53 9.41 -1.00
C ASP A 129 12.11 8.12 -1.71
N PHE A 130 11.02 7.49 -1.25
CA PHE A 130 10.44 6.34 -1.93
C PHE A 130 9.96 6.72 -3.33
N ALA A 131 9.26 7.83 -3.48
CA ALA A 131 8.75 8.28 -4.76
C ALA A 131 9.87 8.58 -5.77
N ALA A 132 10.96 9.22 -5.31
CA ALA A 132 12.11 9.54 -6.14
C ALA A 132 12.84 8.28 -6.65
N ARG A 133 12.93 7.24 -5.84
CA ARG A 133 13.57 5.97 -6.20
C ARG A 133 12.67 5.05 -7.05
N ASN A 134 11.36 5.26 -7.01
CA ASN A 134 10.37 4.40 -7.68
C ASN A 134 9.47 5.17 -8.68
N PRO A 135 10.04 5.94 -9.64
CA PRO A 135 9.24 6.77 -10.53
C PRO A 135 8.29 5.97 -11.43
N ALA A 136 8.66 4.78 -11.84
CA ALA A 136 7.80 3.90 -12.64
C ALA A 136 6.57 3.43 -11.85
N PHE A 137 6.75 3.03 -10.58
CA PHE A 137 5.65 2.65 -9.68
C PHE A 137 4.69 3.82 -9.44
N VAL A 138 5.22 5.00 -9.16
CA VAL A 138 4.43 6.23 -8.97
C VAL A 138 3.66 6.59 -10.24
N GLY A 139 4.30 6.52 -11.41
CA GLY A 139 3.67 6.76 -12.70
C GLY A 139 2.51 5.80 -12.99
N LEU A 140 2.69 4.52 -12.74
CA LEU A 140 1.63 3.50 -12.88
C LEU A 140 0.48 3.73 -11.88
N THR A 141 0.79 4.11 -10.65
CA THR A 141 -0.22 4.44 -9.65
C THR A 141 -1.02 5.67 -10.06
N MET A 142 -0.36 6.72 -10.57
CA MET A 142 -1.03 7.91 -11.10
C MET A 142 -1.93 7.58 -12.29
N ALA A 143 -1.46 6.76 -13.24
CA ALA A 143 -2.26 6.33 -14.37
C ALA A 143 -3.54 5.59 -13.93
N ARG A 144 -3.46 4.73 -12.89
CA ARG A 144 -4.62 4.06 -12.30
C ARG A 144 -5.58 5.05 -11.63
N VAL A 145 -5.06 6.00 -10.86
CA VAL A 145 -5.85 7.06 -10.22
C VAL A 145 -6.67 7.83 -11.25
N ILE A 146 -6.05 8.25 -12.35
CA ILE A 146 -6.72 8.99 -13.44
C ILE A 146 -7.74 8.09 -14.16
N SER A 147 -7.40 6.82 -14.41
CA SER A 147 -8.30 5.86 -15.04
C SER A 147 -9.55 5.63 -14.20
N TYR A 148 -9.41 5.41 -12.89
CA TYR A 148 -10.56 5.21 -11.99
C TYR A 148 -11.39 6.48 -11.80
N TRP A 149 -10.76 7.67 -11.75
CA TRP A 149 -11.50 8.91 -11.82
C TRP A 149 -12.36 8.97 -13.08
N ASN A 150 -11.79 8.71 -14.26
CA ASN A 150 -12.50 8.77 -15.54
C ASN A 150 -13.67 7.78 -15.59
N GLU A 151 -13.48 6.55 -15.11
CA GLU A 151 -14.48 5.48 -15.17
C GLU A 151 -15.60 5.67 -14.16
N TYR A 152 -15.27 6.00 -12.90
CA TYR A 152 -16.24 5.94 -11.81
C TYR A 152 -16.59 7.30 -11.20
N TYR A 153 -15.68 8.27 -11.23
CA TYR A 153 -15.79 9.45 -10.38
C TYR A 153 -15.87 10.79 -11.10
N ARG A 154 -15.74 10.84 -12.43
CA ARG A 154 -15.75 12.12 -13.16
C ARG A 154 -17.11 12.83 -13.13
N ARG A 155 -18.19 12.14 -12.75
CA ARG A 155 -19.50 12.79 -12.49
C ARG A 155 -19.54 13.54 -11.16
N SER A 156 -18.76 13.04 -10.17
CA SER A 156 -18.69 13.63 -8.83
C SER A 156 -17.60 14.68 -8.72
N TYR A 157 -16.51 14.52 -9.49
CA TYR A 157 -15.39 15.44 -9.57
C TYR A 157 -15.17 15.82 -11.04
N ARG A 158 -15.46 17.07 -11.42
CA ARG A 158 -15.40 17.52 -12.82
C ARG A 158 -14.00 17.50 -13.39
N ASP A 159 -13.00 17.77 -12.54
CA ASP A 159 -11.58 17.72 -12.87
C ASP A 159 -10.90 16.63 -12.03
N TYR A 160 -10.00 15.85 -12.66
CA TYR A 160 -9.24 14.82 -11.94
C TYR A 160 -8.34 15.41 -10.85
N HIS A 161 -7.95 16.69 -10.95
CA HIS A 161 -7.20 17.38 -9.90
C HIS A 161 -8.01 17.53 -8.60
N GLU A 162 -9.34 17.56 -8.70
CA GLU A 162 -10.24 17.62 -7.53
C GLU A 162 -10.47 16.23 -6.91
N TYR A 163 -10.14 15.16 -7.64
CA TYR A 163 -10.34 13.80 -7.16
C TYR A 163 -9.38 13.48 -5.99
N PRO A 164 -9.90 12.97 -4.86
CA PRO A 164 -9.08 12.68 -3.67
C PRO A 164 -7.84 11.84 -3.98
N GLY A 165 -7.97 10.81 -4.82
CA GLY A 165 -6.83 9.95 -5.21
C GLY A 165 -5.69 10.73 -5.84
N TYR A 166 -5.98 11.70 -6.70
CA TYR A 166 -4.95 12.55 -7.30
C TYR A 166 -4.28 13.44 -6.25
N ARG A 167 -5.07 14.13 -5.42
CA ARG A 167 -4.54 15.04 -4.38
C ARG A 167 -3.67 14.28 -3.37
N VAL A 168 -4.16 13.12 -2.90
CA VAL A 168 -3.45 12.27 -1.94
C VAL A 168 -2.13 11.80 -2.54
N LEU A 169 -2.14 11.26 -3.76
CA LEU A 169 -0.92 10.77 -4.40
C LEU A 169 0.11 11.89 -4.57
N ARG A 170 -0.32 13.07 -5.04
CA ARG A 170 0.56 14.25 -5.17
C ARG A 170 1.18 14.66 -3.84
N ARG A 171 0.40 14.67 -2.76
CA ARG A 171 0.89 14.98 -1.42
C ARG A 171 1.91 13.94 -0.94
N LEU A 172 1.58 12.65 -1.04
CA LEU A 172 2.42 11.56 -0.54
C LEU A 172 3.75 11.43 -1.31
N THR A 173 3.78 11.81 -2.58
CA THR A 173 5.00 11.78 -3.40
C THR A 173 5.83 13.07 -3.31
N GLY A 174 5.43 14.04 -2.48
CA GLY A 174 6.14 15.32 -2.35
C GLY A 174 6.01 16.21 -3.58
N SER A 175 5.17 15.85 -4.55
CA SER A 175 4.94 16.61 -5.78
C SER A 175 3.92 17.73 -5.56
N ALA A 176 3.95 18.44 -4.44
CA ALA A 176 3.13 19.61 -4.19
C ALA A 176 3.52 20.71 -5.19
N GLY A 177 2.57 21.10 -6.03
CA GLY A 177 2.66 21.89 -7.21
C GLY A 177 3.74 22.97 -7.23
N THR A 178 4.62 22.88 -8.19
CA THR A 178 5.14 24.08 -8.83
C THR A 178 3.95 24.74 -9.51
N ARG A 179 3.36 25.77 -8.87
CA ARG A 179 2.49 26.68 -9.59
C ARG A 179 3.39 27.32 -10.64
N SER A 180 3.23 26.90 -11.91
CA SER A 180 3.73 27.71 -13.03
C SER A 180 3.03 29.04 -12.94
N SER A 181 3.75 30.04 -12.44
CA SER A 181 3.42 31.44 -12.66
C SER A 181 3.70 31.70 -14.14
N VAL A 182 2.66 31.88 -14.94
CA VAL A 182 2.68 32.57 -16.23
C VAL A 182 1.86 33.82 -16.06
#